data_88799d69666d649201db382a25e53c10
#
_entry.id   88799d69666d649201db382a25e53c10
#
_cell.length_a   1.000
_cell.length_b   1.000
_cell.length_c   1.000
_cell.angle_alpha   90.00
_cell.angle_beta   90.00
_cell.angle_gamma   90.00
#
_symmetry.space_group_name_H-M   'P 1'
#
loop_
_entity.id
_entity.type
_entity.pdbx_description
1 polymer ?
#
loop_
_entity_poly.entity_id
_entity_poly.type
_entity_poly.pdbx_seq_one_letter_code
_entity_poly.pdbx_strand_id
1 'polypeptide(L)'
;MKPLRGWQLPFLQDPCFTDLLPLLQRSLLLQGPEKLLQRLAPRPSLASETFVAFRDPQAPLGLVVSQRLNRSGSCWQIQHLRSGEASLEAGEAGRMAIEAALVRAAIQGSPNAASWIATSPGTDSTRLGLLRQQGFQQLRHETLWRWEPPQQPLDLALPADLELLPLNRRTALAMWQLEQAALPAQLRQLLDRRVDDLLDQSEQPSLMLLDTNRQQAVAGVRRLRPGHREIPELELSLHPGWQHLLGQPLQLLLEQCASGLGEVLIRSDVLQHEHNQWLQSLGMAPEGEEVVMARSVWRRHAPQTSQVVSRKLEAVLGQLQPGQKPIPTPLGR
;
A
#
# COMPACT_ATOMS: atom_id res chain seq x y z
N MET A 1 -3.03 -15.33 -19.88
CA MET A 1 -3.02 -14.07 -19.12
C MET A 1 -1.98 -13.15 -19.73
N LYS A 2 -2.34 -11.89 -20.02
CA LYS A 2 -1.43 -10.91 -20.64
C LYS A 2 -1.63 -9.55 -19.99
N PRO A 3 -0.60 -8.67 -19.95
CA PRO A 3 -0.78 -7.29 -19.56
C PRO A 3 -1.81 -6.60 -20.46
N LEU A 4 -2.67 -5.78 -19.86
CA LEU A 4 -3.68 -5.01 -20.59
C LEU A 4 -3.01 -4.04 -21.54
N ARG A 5 -3.53 -3.97 -22.77
CA ARG A 5 -3.11 -3.02 -23.81
C ARG A 5 -4.26 -2.12 -24.24
N GLY A 6 -3.97 -0.89 -24.67
CA GLY A 6 -4.99 0.10 -25.01
C GLY A 6 -6.04 -0.37 -26.03
N TRP A 7 -5.66 -1.17 -27.02
CA TRP A 7 -6.58 -1.71 -28.03
C TRP A 7 -7.56 -2.76 -27.48
N GLN A 8 -7.35 -3.26 -26.25
CA GLN A 8 -8.22 -4.24 -25.57
C GLN A 8 -9.33 -3.57 -24.75
N LEU A 9 -9.23 -2.26 -24.47
CA LEU A 9 -10.25 -1.54 -23.68
C LEU A 9 -11.67 -1.66 -24.23
N PRO A 10 -11.93 -1.58 -25.56
CA PRO A 10 -13.27 -1.70 -26.09
C PRO A 10 -13.93 -3.05 -25.80
N PHE A 11 -13.16 -4.10 -25.51
CA PHE A 11 -13.67 -5.42 -25.17
C PHE A 11 -14.00 -5.58 -23.68
N LEU A 12 -13.63 -4.62 -22.81
CA LEU A 12 -13.93 -4.61 -21.38
C LEU A 12 -15.24 -3.86 -21.08
N GLN A 13 -16.23 -3.93 -21.95
CA GLN A 13 -17.55 -3.30 -21.78
C GLN A 13 -18.53 -4.17 -20.98
N ASP A 14 -18.08 -5.34 -20.51
CA ASP A 14 -18.85 -6.20 -19.60
C ASP A 14 -19.25 -5.39 -18.33
N PRO A 15 -20.51 -5.44 -17.86
CA PRO A 15 -20.96 -4.76 -16.65
C PRO A 15 -20.04 -4.97 -15.44
N CYS A 16 -19.40 -6.14 -15.35
CA CYS A 16 -18.44 -6.46 -14.27
C CYS A 16 -17.17 -5.60 -14.28
N PHE A 17 -16.87 -4.88 -15.36
CA PHE A 17 -15.66 -4.07 -15.51
C PHE A 17 -15.92 -2.58 -15.77
N THR A 18 -17.20 -2.20 -15.98
CA THR A 18 -17.55 -0.83 -16.41
C THR A 18 -17.11 0.23 -15.41
N ASP A 19 -17.23 -0.04 -14.11
CA ASP A 19 -16.79 0.81 -13.01
C ASP A 19 -15.25 1.01 -13.01
N LEU A 20 -14.50 0.06 -13.55
CA LEU A 20 -13.04 0.10 -13.60
C LEU A 20 -12.50 0.80 -14.86
N LEU A 21 -13.32 1.06 -15.88
CA LEU A 21 -12.87 1.65 -17.14
C LEU A 21 -12.11 2.97 -16.97
N PRO A 22 -12.55 3.93 -16.13
CA PRO A 22 -11.82 5.18 -15.91
C PRO A 22 -10.41 4.94 -15.33
N LEU A 23 -10.30 4.01 -14.36
CA LEU A 23 -9.03 3.62 -13.75
C LEU A 23 -8.10 2.95 -14.77
N LEU A 24 -8.63 2.04 -15.58
CA LEU A 24 -7.87 1.35 -16.63
C LEU A 24 -7.37 2.30 -17.71
N GLN A 25 -8.22 3.23 -18.17
CA GLN A 25 -7.86 4.27 -19.13
C GLN A 25 -6.74 5.17 -18.59
N ARG A 26 -6.90 5.66 -17.35
CA ARG A 26 -5.88 6.49 -16.69
C ARG A 26 -4.56 5.75 -16.55
N SER A 27 -4.59 4.49 -16.13
CA SER A 27 -3.41 3.65 -15.99
C SER A 27 -2.67 3.48 -17.32
N LEU A 28 -3.38 3.18 -18.40
CA LEU A 28 -2.78 3.01 -19.73
C LEU A 28 -2.20 4.31 -20.30
N LEU A 29 -2.87 5.44 -20.08
CA LEU A 29 -2.38 6.76 -20.51
C LEU A 29 -1.08 7.14 -19.78
N LEU A 30 -0.97 6.81 -18.49
CA LEU A 30 0.22 7.09 -17.68
C LEU A 30 1.40 6.17 -18.01
N GLN A 31 1.14 4.92 -18.41
CA GLN A 31 2.22 3.94 -18.71
C GLN A 31 3.15 4.38 -19.84
N GLY A 32 2.66 5.11 -20.83
CA GLY A 32 3.48 5.58 -21.97
C GLY A 32 4.53 6.60 -21.54
N PRO A 33 4.12 7.76 -21.01
CA PRO A 33 5.03 8.79 -20.51
C PRO A 33 5.95 8.27 -19.39
N GLU A 34 5.44 7.43 -18.49
CA GLU A 34 6.24 6.87 -17.38
C GLU A 34 7.37 5.98 -17.89
N LYS A 35 7.14 5.12 -18.89
CA LYS A 35 8.19 4.30 -19.50
C LYS A 35 9.29 5.14 -20.14
N LEU A 36 8.93 6.30 -20.73
CA LEU A 36 9.90 7.26 -21.28
C LEU A 36 10.69 7.94 -20.17
N LEU A 37 10.01 8.42 -19.12
CA LEU A 37 10.64 9.07 -17.98
C LEU A 37 11.53 8.11 -17.17
N GLN A 38 11.16 6.85 -17.05
CA GLN A 38 11.99 5.82 -16.41
C GLN A 38 13.32 5.55 -17.14
N ARG A 39 13.38 5.79 -18.45
CA ARG A 39 14.63 5.72 -19.21
C ARG A 39 15.56 6.90 -18.92
N LEU A 40 15.02 8.07 -18.57
CA LEU A 40 15.76 9.29 -18.32
C LEU A 40 16.09 9.47 -16.82
N ALA A 41 15.17 9.08 -15.96
CA ALA A 41 15.34 9.08 -14.51
C ALA A 41 14.58 7.90 -13.91
N PRO A 42 15.22 7.02 -13.15
CA PRO A 42 14.58 5.86 -12.53
C PRO A 42 13.64 6.34 -11.41
N ARG A 43 12.44 6.80 -11.78
CA ARG A 43 11.37 7.09 -10.85
C ARG A 43 10.42 5.89 -10.82
N PRO A 44 10.00 5.43 -9.62
CA PRO A 44 9.03 4.35 -9.53
C PRO A 44 7.69 4.80 -10.12
N SER A 45 7.12 3.96 -10.96
CA SER A 45 5.75 4.15 -11.46
C SER A 45 4.78 3.86 -10.31
N LEU A 46 3.85 4.78 -10.08
CA LEU A 46 2.69 4.56 -9.20
C LEU A 46 1.47 4.09 -10.01
N ALA A 47 1.61 3.91 -11.33
CA ALA A 47 0.55 3.42 -12.18
C ALA A 47 0.20 1.97 -11.81
N SER A 48 -1.10 1.69 -11.80
CA SER A 48 -1.61 0.34 -11.62
C SER A 48 -1.22 -0.55 -12.79
N GLU A 49 -0.87 -1.80 -12.51
CA GLU A 49 -0.64 -2.84 -13.52
C GLU A 49 -1.88 -3.73 -13.62
N THR A 50 -2.33 -3.99 -14.83
CA THR A 50 -3.52 -4.79 -15.08
C THR A 50 -3.17 -5.98 -15.95
N PHE A 51 -3.59 -7.18 -15.50
CA PHE A 51 -3.55 -8.40 -16.32
C PHE A 51 -4.97 -8.84 -16.63
N VAL A 52 -5.19 -9.25 -17.86
CA VAL A 52 -6.50 -9.71 -18.37
C VAL A 52 -6.39 -11.13 -18.91
N ALA A 53 -7.42 -11.92 -18.62
CA ALA A 53 -7.66 -13.22 -19.19
C ALA A 53 -8.68 -13.11 -20.30
N PHE A 54 -8.39 -13.62 -21.48
CA PHE A 54 -9.31 -13.74 -22.59
C PHE A 54 -9.46 -15.21 -22.99
N ARG A 55 -10.68 -15.62 -23.34
CA ARG A 55 -10.93 -16.87 -24.07
C ARG A 55 -10.62 -16.66 -25.54
N ASP A 56 -11.26 -15.65 -26.12
CA ASP A 56 -11.08 -15.15 -27.47
C ASP A 56 -10.73 -13.66 -27.41
N PRO A 57 -10.17 -13.06 -28.46
CA PRO A 57 -9.78 -11.64 -28.45
C PRO A 57 -10.85 -10.67 -27.98
N GLN A 58 -12.13 -11.04 -28.07
CA GLN A 58 -13.28 -10.21 -27.71
C GLN A 58 -14.03 -10.67 -26.46
N ALA A 59 -13.66 -11.81 -25.83
CA ALA A 59 -14.36 -12.39 -24.69
C ALA A 59 -13.46 -12.37 -23.44
N PRO A 60 -13.47 -11.28 -22.64
CA PRO A 60 -12.72 -11.21 -21.41
C PRO A 60 -13.31 -12.14 -20.35
N LEU A 61 -12.47 -13.03 -19.80
CA LEU A 61 -12.85 -13.94 -18.71
C LEU A 61 -12.69 -13.29 -17.34
N GLY A 62 -11.80 -12.32 -17.22
CA GLY A 62 -11.55 -11.64 -15.96
C GLY A 62 -10.30 -10.76 -16.02
N LEU A 63 -10.12 -9.95 -15.00
CA LEU A 63 -8.96 -9.08 -14.84
C LEU A 63 -8.51 -8.98 -13.39
N VAL A 64 -7.24 -8.65 -13.21
CA VAL A 64 -6.66 -8.26 -11.93
C VAL A 64 -5.95 -6.92 -12.09
N VAL A 65 -6.21 -6.01 -11.17
CA VAL A 65 -5.53 -4.72 -11.05
C VAL A 65 -4.67 -4.74 -9.81
N SER A 66 -3.40 -4.42 -9.97
CA SER A 66 -2.43 -4.36 -8.89
C SER A 66 -1.68 -3.03 -8.90
N GLN A 67 -1.30 -2.54 -7.74
CA GLN A 67 -0.58 -1.28 -7.56
C GLN A 67 0.58 -1.44 -6.58
N ARG A 68 1.65 -0.68 -6.82
CA ARG A 68 2.77 -0.58 -5.87
C ARG A 68 2.35 0.23 -4.65
N LEU A 69 2.71 -0.26 -3.47
CA LEU A 69 2.49 0.46 -2.21
C LEU A 69 3.71 1.26 -1.75
N ASN A 70 4.84 1.15 -2.45
CA ASN A 70 6.03 1.92 -2.15
C ASN A 70 6.87 2.19 -3.41
N ARG A 71 7.74 3.19 -3.35
CA ARG A 71 8.62 3.58 -4.46
C ARG A 71 9.61 2.49 -4.85
N SER A 72 10.05 1.67 -3.90
CA SER A 72 10.97 0.56 -4.18
C SER A 72 10.33 -0.53 -5.03
N GLY A 73 8.99 -0.61 -5.06
CA GLY A 73 8.25 -1.70 -5.70
C GLY A 73 8.41 -3.03 -4.98
N SER A 74 8.84 -3.00 -3.73
CA SER A 74 8.98 -4.20 -2.89
C SER A 74 7.64 -4.70 -2.35
N CYS A 75 6.65 -3.81 -2.18
CA CYS A 75 5.30 -4.13 -1.74
C CYS A 75 4.26 -3.76 -2.80
N TRP A 76 3.35 -4.71 -3.08
CA TRP A 76 2.27 -4.55 -4.02
C TRP A 76 0.92 -4.89 -3.39
N GLN A 77 -0.14 -4.27 -3.89
CA GLN A 77 -1.52 -4.53 -3.49
C GLN A 77 -2.33 -5.02 -4.69
N ILE A 78 -3.13 -6.06 -4.48
CA ILE A 78 -4.23 -6.42 -5.38
C ILE A 78 -5.40 -5.50 -5.04
N GLN A 79 -5.73 -4.58 -5.95
CA GLN A 79 -6.83 -3.64 -5.78
C GLN A 79 -8.16 -4.24 -6.23
N HIS A 80 -8.15 -4.85 -7.42
CA HIS A 80 -9.33 -5.49 -7.99
C HIS A 80 -8.98 -6.86 -8.53
N LEU A 81 -9.87 -7.80 -8.30
CA LEU A 81 -9.89 -9.11 -8.92
C LEU A 81 -11.34 -9.36 -9.34
N ARG A 82 -11.60 -9.34 -10.64
CA ARG A 82 -12.95 -9.44 -11.20
C ARG A 82 -13.00 -10.55 -12.25
N SER A 83 -14.10 -11.27 -12.24
CA SER A 83 -14.45 -12.26 -13.24
C SER A 83 -15.56 -11.69 -14.14
N GLY A 84 -15.43 -11.81 -15.45
CA GLY A 84 -16.42 -11.38 -16.42
C GLY A 84 -17.56 -12.39 -16.60
N GLU A 85 -18.64 -11.97 -17.25
CA GLU A 85 -19.81 -12.83 -17.52
C GLU A 85 -19.42 -14.11 -18.29
N ALA A 86 -18.50 -14.01 -19.25
CA ALA A 86 -18.01 -15.17 -19.99
C ALA A 86 -17.34 -16.26 -19.12
N SER A 87 -16.96 -15.93 -17.88
CA SER A 87 -16.42 -16.89 -16.92
C SER A 87 -17.51 -17.71 -16.22
N LEU A 88 -18.76 -17.23 -16.20
CA LEU A 88 -19.88 -17.93 -15.56
C LEU A 88 -20.18 -19.27 -16.24
N GLU A 89 -19.96 -19.36 -17.56
CA GLU A 89 -20.13 -20.61 -18.32
C GLU A 89 -19.17 -21.72 -17.84
N ALA A 90 -18.02 -21.35 -17.25
CA ALA A 90 -17.06 -22.31 -16.71
C ALA A 90 -17.44 -22.88 -15.33
N GLY A 91 -18.55 -22.42 -14.76
CA GLY A 91 -18.96 -22.76 -13.40
C GLY A 91 -18.06 -22.15 -12.32
N GLU A 92 -18.38 -22.41 -11.05
CA GLU A 92 -17.65 -21.85 -9.92
C GLU A 92 -16.17 -22.28 -9.89
N ALA A 93 -15.91 -23.56 -10.10
CA ALA A 93 -14.54 -24.09 -10.13
C ALA A 93 -13.68 -23.47 -11.27
N GLY A 94 -14.29 -23.26 -12.45
CA GLY A 94 -13.64 -22.61 -13.57
C GLY A 94 -13.35 -21.14 -13.30
N ARG A 95 -14.27 -20.42 -12.70
CA ARG A 95 -14.09 -19.02 -12.25
C ARG A 95 -12.94 -18.90 -11.26
N MET A 96 -12.92 -19.75 -10.22
CA MET A 96 -11.81 -19.78 -9.26
C MET A 96 -10.45 -20.06 -9.91
N ALA A 97 -10.41 -20.97 -10.89
CA ALA A 97 -9.18 -21.27 -11.64
C ALA A 97 -8.69 -20.06 -12.45
N ILE A 98 -9.60 -19.29 -13.06
CA ILE A 98 -9.29 -18.04 -13.79
C ILE A 98 -8.74 -16.99 -12.84
N GLU A 99 -9.42 -16.74 -11.71
CA GLU A 99 -8.99 -15.78 -10.70
C GLU A 99 -7.63 -16.16 -10.09
N ALA A 100 -7.41 -17.43 -9.78
CA ALA A 100 -6.13 -17.94 -9.29
C ALA A 100 -4.99 -17.73 -10.32
N ALA A 101 -5.29 -17.93 -11.60
CA ALA A 101 -4.33 -17.72 -12.68
C ALA A 101 -4.03 -16.21 -12.88
N LEU A 102 -5.02 -15.32 -12.70
CA LEU A 102 -4.83 -13.87 -12.72
C LEU A 102 -3.93 -13.39 -11.58
N VAL A 103 -4.19 -13.84 -10.35
CA VAL A 103 -3.33 -13.52 -9.19
C VAL A 103 -1.90 -14.00 -9.42
N ARG A 104 -1.72 -15.22 -9.92
CA ARG A 104 -0.38 -15.73 -10.28
C ARG A 104 0.30 -14.89 -11.35
N ALA A 105 -0.44 -14.46 -12.37
CA ALA A 105 0.11 -13.61 -13.44
C ALA A 105 0.57 -12.25 -12.90
N ALA A 106 -0.20 -11.62 -12.00
CA ALA A 106 0.19 -10.37 -11.35
C ALA A 106 1.48 -10.55 -10.54
N ILE A 107 1.56 -11.62 -9.72
CA ILE A 107 2.73 -11.91 -8.90
C ILE A 107 3.98 -12.17 -9.76
N GLN A 108 3.83 -12.93 -10.85
CA GLN A 108 4.93 -13.23 -11.78
C GLN A 108 5.36 -12.02 -12.61
N GLY A 109 4.41 -11.14 -12.94
CA GLY A 109 4.66 -9.91 -13.68
C GLY A 109 5.45 -8.86 -12.89
N SER A 110 5.49 -8.98 -11.55
CA SER A 110 6.19 -8.04 -10.67
C SER A 110 7.42 -8.68 -10.01
N PRO A 111 8.51 -8.87 -10.75
CA PRO A 111 9.65 -9.67 -10.30
C PRO A 111 10.41 -9.08 -9.09
N ASN A 112 10.27 -7.80 -8.79
CA ASN A 112 10.93 -7.14 -7.66
C ASN A 112 10.07 -7.09 -6.38
N ALA A 113 8.81 -7.56 -6.46
CA ALA A 113 7.94 -7.63 -5.30
C ALA A 113 8.47 -8.63 -4.26
N ALA A 114 8.67 -8.17 -3.03
CA ALA A 114 9.00 -8.98 -1.89
C ALA A 114 7.75 -9.37 -1.08
N SER A 115 6.71 -8.52 -1.16
CA SER A 115 5.45 -8.71 -0.45
C SER A 115 4.25 -8.31 -1.31
N TRP A 116 3.11 -8.94 -1.02
CA TRP A 116 1.83 -8.67 -1.62
C TRP A 116 0.77 -8.54 -0.56
N ILE A 117 -0.13 -7.59 -0.72
CA ILE A 117 -1.28 -7.38 0.15
C ILE A 117 -2.56 -7.50 -0.70
N ALA A 118 -3.58 -8.12 -0.14
CA ALA A 118 -4.91 -8.17 -0.70
C ALA A 118 -5.93 -8.02 0.42
N THR A 119 -7.01 -7.30 0.17
CA THR A 119 -8.12 -7.12 1.11
C THR A 119 -9.36 -7.80 0.54
N SER A 120 -10.10 -8.48 1.39
CA SER A 120 -11.36 -9.14 1.02
C SER A 120 -12.38 -8.97 2.14
N PRO A 121 -13.69 -8.82 1.81
CA PRO A 121 -14.72 -8.89 2.83
C PRO A 121 -14.58 -10.16 3.66
N GLY A 122 -14.78 -10.08 4.98
CA GLY A 122 -14.69 -11.22 5.88
C GLY A 122 -15.72 -12.31 5.57
N THR A 123 -16.82 -11.92 4.93
CA THR A 123 -17.90 -12.81 4.49
C THR A 123 -17.59 -13.57 3.20
N ASP A 124 -16.62 -13.14 2.39
CA ASP A 124 -16.25 -13.79 1.12
C ASP A 124 -15.25 -14.94 1.35
N SER A 125 -15.76 -16.06 1.85
CA SER A 125 -14.96 -17.26 2.11
C SER A 125 -14.29 -17.85 0.85
N THR A 126 -14.93 -17.71 -0.31
CA THR A 126 -14.42 -18.17 -1.61
C THR A 126 -13.15 -17.40 -1.99
N ARG A 127 -13.18 -16.08 -1.92
CA ARG A 127 -12.03 -15.24 -2.19
C ARG A 127 -10.90 -15.43 -1.18
N LEU A 128 -11.24 -15.52 0.12
CA LEU A 128 -10.26 -15.81 1.16
C LEU A 128 -9.59 -17.18 0.93
N GLY A 129 -10.38 -18.20 0.53
CA GLY A 129 -9.87 -19.52 0.16
C GLY A 129 -8.92 -19.48 -1.03
N LEU A 130 -9.30 -18.75 -2.08
CA LEU A 130 -8.47 -18.53 -3.28
C LEU A 130 -7.14 -17.86 -2.93
N LEU A 131 -7.17 -16.77 -2.14
CA LEU A 131 -5.95 -16.08 -1.71
C LEU A 131 -5.03 -17.00 -0.88
N ARG A 132 -5.60 -17.81 0.04
CA ARG A 132 -4.82 -18.82 0.80
C ARG A 132 -4.14 -19.82 -0.12
N GLN A 133 -4.83 -20.33 -1.14
CA GLN A 133 -4.25 -21.23 -2.15
C GLN A 133 -3.10 -20.57 -2.94
N GLN A 134 -3.12 -19.24 -3.08
CA GLN A 134 -2.04 -18.47 -3.71
C GLN A 134 -0.93 -18.09 -2.71
N GLY A 135 -0.95 -18.63 -1.48
CA GLY A 135 0.08 -18.41 -0.47
C GLY A 135 -0.07 -17.13 0.34
N PHE A 136 -1.24 -16.48 0.29
CA PHE A 136 -1.55 -15.39 1.19
C PHE A 136 -1.96 -15.94 2.55
N GLN A 137 -1.51 -15.28 3.60
CA GLN A 137 -1.89 -15.55 4.98
C GLN A 137 -2.67 -14.38 5.54
N GLN A 138 -3.62 -14.65 6.40
CA GLN A 138 -4.37 -13.64 7.10
C GLN A 138 -3.43 -12.87 8.04
N LEU A 139 -3.47 -11.55 7.94
CA LEU A 139 -2.64 -10.64 8.74
C LEU A 139 -3.44 -10.02 9.88
N ARG A 140 -4.60 -9.44 9.56
CA ARG A 140 -5.51 -8.84 10.53
C ARG A 140 -6.92 -8.70 9.97
N HIS A 141 -7.88 -8.47 10.88
CA HIS A 141 -9.23 -8.05 10.56
C HIS A 141 -9.37 -6.55 10.80
N GLU A 142 -10.01 -5.87 9.88
CA GLU A 142 -10.28 -4.44 9.96
C GLU A 142 -11.78 -4.20 9.87
N THR A 143 -12.29 -3.31 10.72
CA THR A 143 -13.60 -2.70 10.55
C THR A 143 -13.48 -1.49 9.66
N LEU A 144 -14.31 -1.41 8.64
CA LEU A 144 -14.46 -0.26 7.78
C LEU A 144 -15.57 0.61 8.36
N TRP A 145 -15.22 1.84 8.74
CA TRP A 145 -16.13 2.83 9.30
C TRP A 145 -16.49 3.86 8.25
N ARG A 146 -17.77 4.17 8.14
CA ARG A 146 -18.29 5.26 7.32
C ARG A 146 -18.65 6.42 8.23
N TRP A 147 -18.21 7.61 7.86
CA TRP A 147 -18.44 8.82 8.64
C TRP A 147 -18.82 10.00 7.76
N GLU A 148 -19.86 10.71 8.19
CA GLU A 148 -20.24 12.01 7.67
C GLU A 148 -19.73 13.07 8.64
N PRO A 149 -18.59 13.74 8.33
CA PRO A 149 -18.03 14.74 9.23
C PRO A 149 -18.97 15.93 9.39
N PRO A 150 -18.97 16.58 10.57
CA PRO A 150 -19.78 17.78 10.77
C PRO A 150 -19.34 18.88 9.80
N GLN A 151 -20.32 19.59 9.21
CA GLN A 151 -20.03 20.65 8.24
C GLN A 151 -19.30 21.85 8.86
N GLN A 152 -19.50 22.10 10.15
CA GLN A 152 -18.78 23.10 10.90
C GLN A 152 -17.88 22.38 11.93
N PRO A 153 -16.55 22.52 11.81
CA PRO A 153 -15.63 21.97 12.80
C PRO A 153 -15.99 22.53 14.17
N LEU A 154 -15.96 21.67 15.16
CA LEU A 154 -16.13 22.09 16.54
C LEU A 154 -14.95 23.02 16.93
N ASP A 155 -15.25 24.10 17.67
CA ASP A 155 -14.22 24.95 18.24
C ASP A 155 -13.60 24.26 19.47
N LEU A 156 -12.75 23.28 19.20
CA LEU A 156 -12.06 22.48 20.20
C LEU A 156 -10.67 23.05 20.46
N ALA A 157 -10.38 23.36 21.71
CA ALA A 157 -9.05 23.78 22.10
C ALA A 157 -8.12 22.57 22.25
N LEU A 158 -6.92 22.67 21.66
CA LEU A 158 -5.87 21.69 21.91
C LEU A 158 -5.23 21.92 23.29
N PRO A 159 -4.79 20.86 23.97
CA PRO A 159 -3.88 20.97 25.10
C PRO A 159 -2.64 21.81 24.77
N ALA A 160 -2.14 22.60 25.73
CA ALA A 160 -1.04 23.53 25.49
C ALA A 160 0.30 22.86 25.09
N ASP A 161 0.45 21.59 25.37
CA ASP A 161 1.61 20.75 25.04
C ASP A 161 1.50 20.09 23.66
N LEU A 162 0.40 20.28 22.94
CA LEU A 162 0.18 19.74 21.62
C LEU A 162 0.10 20.84 20.55
N GLU A 163 0.81 20.62 19.46
CA GLU A 163 0.79 21.48 18.28
C GLU A 163 0.25 20.71 17.05
N LEU A 164 -0.63 21.37 16.30
CA LEU A 164 -1.16 20.81 15.06
C LEU A 164 -0.29 21.21 13.88
N LEU A 165 0.26 20.23 13.20
CA LEU A 165 1.17 20.44 12.05
C LEU A 165 0.67 19.75 10.78
N PRO A 166 0.82 20.38 9.60
CA PRO A 166 0.51 19.74 8.32
C PRO A 166 1.62 18.76 7.93
N LEU A 167 1.20 17.68 7.26
CA LEU A 167 2.13 16.75 6.62
C LEU A 167 2.74 17.40 5.36
N ASN A 168 4.04 17.62 5.40
CA ASN A 168 4.83 18.16 4.32
C ASN A 168 6.26 17.59 4.36
N ARG A 169 7.14 18.02 3.46
CA ARG A 169 8.52 17.50 3.40
C ARG A 169 9.33 17.70 4.69
N ARG A 170 9.00 18.73 5.51
CA ARG A 170 9.72 19.01 6.77
C ARG A 170 9.21 18.13 7.91
N THR A 171 7.92 17.81 7.93
CA THR A 171 7.24 17.08 8.99
C THR A 171 7.05 15.58 8.67
N ALA A 172 7.31 15.16 7.43
CA ALA A 172 7.10 13.79 6.96
C ALA A 172 7.90 12.74 7.76
N LEU A 173 9.10 13.10 8.24
CA LEU A 173 9.89 12.19 9.08
C LEU A 173 9.20 11.89 10.41
N ALA A 174 8.60 12.91 11.06
CA ALA A 174 7.87 12.74 12.31
C ALA A 174 6.62 11.87 12.10
N MET A 175 5.86 12.09 11.02
CA MET A 175 4.72 11.23 10.66
C MET A 175 5.16 9.79 10.38
N TRP A 176 6.26 9.59 9.67
CA TRP A 176 6.80 8.25 9.41
C TRP A 176 7.22 7.54 10.70
N GLN A 177 7.88 8.23 11.63
CA GLN A 177 8.24 7.68 12.94
C GLN A 177 7.00 7.30 13.75
N LEU A 178 5.95 8.12 13.72
CA LEU A 178 4.66 7.80 14.32
C LEU A 178 4.06 6.51 13.72
N GLU A 179 3.99 6.38 12.39
CA GLU A 179 3.50 5.16 11.76
C GLU A 179 4.35 3.94 12.14
N GLN A 180 5.68 4.10 12.22
CA GLN A 180 6.56 3.02 12.65
C GLN A 180 6.28 2.57 14.10
N ALA A 181 5.83 3.47 14.96
CA ALA A 181 5.43 3.15 16.33
C ALA A 181 4.02 2.55 16.41
N ALA A 182 3.09 3.05 15.60
CA ALA A 182 1.68 2.64 15.61
C ALA A 182 1.42 1.29 14.94
N LEU A 183 2.16 0.98 13.87
CA LEU A 183 1.96 -0.24 13.10
C LEU A 183 2.62 -1.46 13.75
N PRO A 184 1.97 -2.64 13.74
CA PRO A 184 2.60 -3.91 14.12
C PRO A 184 3.86 -4.21 13.31
N ALA A 185 4.87 -4.80 13.93
CA ALA A 185 6.17 -5.07 13.30
C ALA A 185 6.07 -5.86 11.99
N GLN A 186 5.16 -6.84 11.94
CA GLN A 186 4.93 -7.66 10.76
C GLN A 186 4.40 -6.80 9.59
N LEU A 187 3.46 -5.91 9.84
CA LEU A 187 2.89 -5.04 8.81
C LEU A 187 3.92 -4.02 8.32
N ARG A 188 4.74 -3.46 9.22
CA ARG A 188 5.85 -2.56 8.85
C ARG A 188 6.84 -3.21 7.89
N GLN A 189 7.23 -4.45 8.17
CA GLN A 189 8.14 -5.21 7.32
C GLN A 189 7.56 -5.51 5.94
N LEU A 190 6.26 -5.79 5.86
CA LEU A 190 5.57 -6.07 4.61
C LEU A 190 5.40 -4.83 3.75
N LEU A 191 5.00 -3.71 4.36
CA LEU A 191 4.79 -2.44 3.65
C LEU A 191 6.10 -1.82 3.17
N ASP A 192 7.19 -1.97 3.92
CA ASP A 192 8.52 -1.40 3.61
C ASP A 192 8.42 0.08 3.18
N ARG A 193 7.57 0.85 3.89
CA ARG A 193 7.32 2.27 3.61
C ARG A 193 8.49 3.13 4.05
N ARG A 194 8.84 4.10 3.21
CA ARG A 194 9.79 5.17 3.49
C ARG A 194 9.08 6.51 3.64
N VAL A 195 9.77 7.50 4.13
CA VAL A 195 9.25 8.87 4.34
C VAL A 195 8.61 9.43 3.07
N ASP A 196 9.24 9.23 1.92
CA ASP A 196 8.72 9.72 0.64
C ASP A 196 7.42 9.02 0.20
N ASP A 197 7.24 7.74 0.58
CA ASP A 197 6.03 6.99 0.24
C ASP A 197 4.79 7.59 0.92
N LEU A 198 4.95 8.12 2.14
CA LEU A 198 3.86 8.81 2.84
C LEU A 198 3.40 10.05 2.08
N LEU A 199 4.33 10.86 1.59
CA LEU A 199 4.03 12.07 0.82
C LEU A 199 3.35 11.73 -0.51
N ASP A 200 3.78 10.64 -1.16
CA ASP A 200 3.20 10.22 -2.43
C ASP A 200 1.78 9.66 -2.27
N GLN A 201 1.49 9.02 -1.13
CA GLN A 201 0.19 8.39 -0.86
C GLN A 201 -0.81 9.34 -0.21
N SER A 202 -0.36 10.51 0.24
CA SER A 202 -1.21 11.46 0.96
C SER A 202 -1.68 12.60 0.08
N GLU A 203 -2.90 13.05 0.36
CA GLU A 203 -3.47 14.32 -0.13
C GLU A 203 -3.58 15.33 1.00
N GLN A 204 -3.77 16.60 0.64
CA GLN A 204 -4.00 17.65 1.62
C GLN A 204 -5.52 17.83 1.86
N PRO A 205 -5.93 18.16 3.09
CA PRO A 205 -5.12 18.24 4.30
C PRO A 205 -4.80 16.87 4.90
N SER A 206 -3.54 16.64 5.25
CA SER A 206 -3.10 15.56 6.11
C SER A 206 -2.35 16.20 7.27
N LEU A 207 -2.70 15.86 8.51
CA LEU A 207 -2.28 16.58 9.71
C LEU A 207 -1.75 15.64 10.77
N MET A 208 -0.96 16.18 11.71
CA MET A 208 -0.49 15.45 12.88
C MET A 208 -0.49 16.32 14.12
N LEU A 209 -0.58 15.70 15.28
CA LEU A 209 -0.34 16.31 16.59
C LEU A 209 1.09 16.02 17.02
N LEU A 210 1.83 17.08 17.31
CA LEU A 210 3.19 17.03 17.85
C LEU A 210 3.16 17.35 19.33
N ASP A 211 3.78 16.50 20.17
CA ASP A 211 4.12 16.83 21.55
C ASP A 211 5.30 17.82 21.50
N THR A 212 5.05 19.07 21.94
CA THR A 212 6.04 20.15 21.92
C THR A 212 7.19 19.92 22.89
N ASN A 213 6.96 19.18 23.98
CA ASN A 213 7.98 18.87 25.00
C ASN A 213 8.95 17.80 24.49
N ARG A 214 8.43 16.77 23.78
CA ARG A 214 9.24 15.65 23.30
C ARG A 214 9.64 15.80 21.84
N GLN A 215 9.11 16.79 21.12
CA GLN A 215 9.30 16.99 19.69
C GLN A 215 8.97 15.72 18.87
N GLN A 216 7.91 15.03 19.27
CA GLN A 216 7.47 13.76 18.67
C GLN A 216 6.02 13.85 18.20
N ALA A 217 5.75 13.33 17.00
CA ALA A 217 4.38 13.14 16.56
C ALA A 217 3.72 12.01 17.36
N VAL A 218 2.55 12.30 17.93
CA VAL A 218 1.83 11.40 18.84
C VAL A 218 0.52 10.89 18.26
N ALA A 219 -0.07 11.63 17.31
CA ALA A 219 -1.21 11.23 16.52
C ALA A 219 -1.12 11.84 15.12
N GLY A 220 -1.71 11.19 14.13
CA GLY A 220 -1.70 11.70 12.76
C GLY A 220 -2.88 11.14 11.96
N VAL A 221 -3.42 11.96 11.07
CA VAL A 221 -4.43 11.57 10.10
C VAL A 221 -3.93 11.93 8.72
N ARG A 222 -3.92 10.95 7.83
CA ARG A 222 -3.61 11.14 6.42
C ARG A 222 -4.85 10.96 5.58
N ARG A 223 -5.13 11.92 4.73
CA ARG A 223 -6.08 11.75 3.63
C ARG A 223 -5.35 10.95 2.55
N LEU A 224 -5.81 9.74 2.29
CA LEU A 224 -5.21 8.90 1.26
C LEU A 224 -5.59 9.41 -0.13
N ARG A 225 -4.67 9.29 -1.07
CA ARG A 225 -5.00 9.57 -2.47
C ARG A 225 -6.11 8.65 -2.95
N PRO A 226 -7.01 9.13 -3.84
CA PRO A 226 -8.07 8.32 -4.38
C PRO A 226 -7.51 7.01 -4.97
N GLY A 227 -7.97 5.91 -4.41
CA GLY A 227 -7.63 4.56 -4.86
C GLY A 227 -8.74 3.99 -5.73
N HIS A 228 -9.18 2.82 -5.36
CA HIS A 228 -10.25 2.09 -6.04
C HIS A 228 -11.66 2.41 -5.52
N ARG A 229 -11.77 3.13 -4.42
CA ARG A 229 -13.03 3.54 -3.81
C ARG A 229 -13.38 4.97 -4.23
N GLU A 230 -14.66 5.24 -4.43
CA GLU A 230 -15.16 6.56 -4.74
C GLU A 230 -15.13 7.47 -3.50
N ILE A 231 -15.38 6.89 -2.32
CA ILE A 231 -15.37 7.60 -1.05
C ILE A 231 -13.93 7.77 -0.58
N PRO A 232 -13.53 9.01 -0.21
CA PRO A 232 -12.19 9.28 0.31
C PRO A 232 -11.88 8.47 1.58
N GLU A 233 -10.65 7.99 1.70
CA GLU A 233 -10.20 7.25 2.86
C GLU A 233 -9.26 8.08 3.72
N LEU A 234 -9.44 8.02 5.04
CA LEU A 234 -8.54 8.57 6.03
C LEU A 234 -7.81 7.44 6.77
N GLU A 235 -6.51 7.58 6.91
CA GLU A 235 -5.68 6.66 7.72
C GLU A 235 -5.29 7.37 9.02
N LEU A 236 -5.77 6.84 10.14
CA LEU A 236 -5.47 7.34 11.48
C LEU A 236 -4.33 6.53 12.10
N SER A 237 -3.32 7.23 12.59
CA SER A 237 -2.20 6.67 13.35
C SER A 237 -2.16 7.30 14.74
N LEU A 238 -2.15 6.46 15.78
CA LEU A 238 -2.03 6.87 17.18
C LEU A 238 -0.85 6.16 17.81
N HIS A 239 0.05 6.91 18.43
CA HIS A 239 1.18 6.32 19.15
C HIS A 239 0.70 5.46 20.32
N PRO A 240 1.18 4.22 20.52
CA PRO A 240 0.66 3.30 21.53
C PRO A 240 0.67 3.83 22.97
N GLY A 241 1.61 4.70 23.32
CA GLY A 241 1.69 5.33 24.64
C GLY A 241 0.76 6.54 24.83
N TRP A 242 -0.07 6.89 23.84
CA TRP A 242 -0.88 8.10 23.83
C TRP A 242 -2.38 7.82 23.65
N GLN A 243 -2.85 6.69 24.16
CA GLN A 243 -4.26 6.29 24.12
C GLN A 243 -5.21 7.31 24.77
N HIS A 244 -4.71 8.10 25.73
CA HIS A 244 -5.48 9.18 26.38
C HIS A 244 -5.86 10.33 25.42
N LEU A 245 -5.31 10.39 24.20
CA LEU A 245 -5.73 11.34 23.16
C LEU A 245 -7.02 10.92 22.46
N LEU A 246 -7.52 9.69 22.67
CA LEU A 246 -8.85 9.25 22.22
C LEU A 246 -9.90 10.15 22.86
N GLY A 247 -10.39 11.14 22.13
CA GLY A 247 -11.29 12.19 22.58
C GLY A 247 -11.18 13.44 21.73
N GLN A 248 -11.31 14.61 22.38
CA GLN A 248 -11.32 15.91 21.69
C GLN A 248 -10.10 16.18 20.79
N PRO A 249 -8.83 15.90 21.21
CA PRO A 249 -7.69 16.20 20.35
C PRO A 249 -7.69 15.41 19.03
N LEU A 250 -8.03 14.11 19.09
CA LEU A 250 -8.14 13.29 17.90
C LEU A 250 -9.36 13.64 17.04
N GLN A 251 -10.48 14.01 17.67
CA GLN A 251 -11.67 14.46 16.96
C GLN A 251 -11.38 15.70 16.13
N LEU A 252 -10.72 16.71 16.73
CA LEU A 252 -10.29 17.91 16.02
C LEU A 252 -9.40 17.57 14.82
N LEU A 253 -8.44 16.68 15.00
CA LEU A 253 -7.54 16.22 13.96
C LEU A 253 -8.30 15.57 12.79
N LEU A 254 -9.25 14.68 13.09
CA LEU A 254 -10.10 14.02 12.09
C LEU A 254 -10.99 15.01 11.35
N GLU A 255 -11.69 15.89 12.07
CA GLU A 255 -12.60 16.90 11.48
C GLU A 255 -11.86 17.82 10.52
N GLN A 256 -10.66 18.28 10.89
CA GLN A 256 -9.86 19.13 10.02
C GLN A 256 -9.35 18.37 8.79
N CYS A 257 -8.95 17.11 8.92
CA CYS A 257 -8.57 16.29 7.76
C CYS A 257 -9.75 15.93 6.87
N ALA A 258 -10.95 15.80 7.43
CA ALA A 258 -12.18 15.52 6.69
C ALA A 258 -12.84 16.77 6.12
N SER A 259 -12.36 17.98 6.45
CA SER A 259 -12.96 19.23 6.02
C SER A 259 -13.15 19.30 4.49
N GLY A 260 -14.35 19.71 4.08
CA GLY A 260 -14.73 19.79 2.66
C GLY A 260 -15.11 18.44 2.02
N LEU A 261 -15.14 17.34 2.78
CA LEU A 261 -15.63 16.05 2.33
C LEU A 261 -17.06 15.83 2.86
N GLY A 262 -17.94 15.26 2.02
CA GLY A 262 -19.29 14.89 2.45
C GLY A 262 -19.30 13.59 3.25
N GLU A 263 -18.48 12.64 2.86
CA GLU A 263 -18.42 11.30 3.43
C GLU A 263 -16.97 10.78 3.36
N VAL A 264 -16.54 10.05 4.38
CA VAL A 264 -15.20 9.46 4.44
C VAL A 264 -15.24 8.05 5.01
N LEU A 265 -14.22 7.26 4.65
CA LEU A 265 -13.98 5.93 5.21
C LEU A 265 -12.73 5.94 6.10
N ILE A 266 -12.83 5.23 7.22
CA ILE A 266 -11.70 5.01 8.14
C ILE A 266 -11.60 3.52 8.43
N ARG A 267 -10.39 2.99 8.52
CA ARG A 267 -10.14 1.61 8.93
C ARG A 267 -9.54 1.54 10.31
N SER A 268 -9.99 0.56 11.07
CA SER A 268 -9.41 0.22 12.37
C SER A 268 -9.28 -1.29 12.55
N ASP A 269 -8.32 -1.73 13.33
CA ASP A 269 -8.20 -3.14 13.69
C ASP A 269 -9.36 -3.53 14.62
N VAL A 270 -10.02 -4.65 14.35
CA VAL A 270 -11.13 -5.19 15.17
C VAL A 270 -10.69 -5.38 16.62
N LEU A 271 -9.42 -5.67 16.88
CA LEU A 271 -8.87 -5.88 18.23
C LEU A 271 -8.63 -4.58 19.02
N GLN A 272 -8.69 -3.43 18.37
CA GLN A 272 -8.55 -2.12 19.04
C GLN A 272 -9.87 -1.63 19.63
N HIS A 273 -10.37 -2.30 20.65
CA HIS A 273 -11.70 -2.06 21.20
C HIS A 273 -11.94 -0.61 21.63
N GLU A 274 -11.02 0.02 22.35
CA GLU A 274 -11.14 1.41 22.80
C GLU A 274 -11.23 2.37 21.62
N HIS A 275 -10.41 2.16 20.60
CA HIS A 275 -10.41 2.95 19.38
C HIS A 275 -11.76 2.79 18.64
N ASN A 276 -12.24 1.55 18.49
CA ASN A 276 -13.50 1.26 17.82
C ASN A 276 -14.71 1.87 18.58
N GLN A 277 -14.73 1.79 19.89
CA GLN A 277 -15.76 2.43 20.72
C GLN A 277 -15.73 3.97 20.58
N TRP A 278 -14.54 4.55 20.52
CA TRP A 278 -14.38 5.97 20.28
C TRP A 278 -14.90 6.39 18.91
N LEU A 279 -14.54 5.67 17.82
CA LEU A 279 -15.08 5.94 16.47
C LEU A 279 -16.61 5.86 16.46
N GLN A 280 -17.18 4.85 17.10
CA GLN A 280 -18.62 4.71 17.22
C GLN A 280 -19.25 5.90 18.00
N SER A 281 -18.58 6.40 19.04
CA SER A 281 -19.07 7.56 19.82
C SER A 281 -19.07 8.87 19.03
N LEU A 282 -18.27 8.96 17.95
CA LEU A 282 -18.27 10.07 16.99
C LEU A 282 -19.40 9.95 15.95
N GLY A 283 -20.28 8.96 16.09
CA GLY A 283 -21.39 8.72 15.16
C GLY A 283 -20.98 7.95 13.89
N MET A 284 -19.80 7.34 13.86
CA MET A 284 -19.38 6.50 12.72
C MET A 284 -20.16 5.19 12.70
N ALA A 285 -20.59 4.77 11.51
CA ALA A 285 -21.29 3.52 11.27
C ALA A 285 -20.34 2.46 10.71
N PRO A 286 -20.34 1.21 11.23
CA PRO A 286 -19.58 0.14 10.61
C PRO A 286 -20.24 -0.25 9.27
N GLU A 287 -19.46 -0.19 8.18
CA GLU A 287 -19.91 -0.60 6.84
C GLU A 287 -19.70 -2.11 6.62
N GLY A 288 -18.67 -2.66 7.24
CA GLY A 288 -18.35 -4.07 7.15
C GLY A 288 -16.97 -4.40 7.74
N GLU A 289 -16.69 -5.69 7.75
CA GLU A 289 -15.38 -6.21 8.15
C GLU A 289 -14.59 -6.69 6.95
N GLU A 290 -13.33 -6.35 6.90
CA GLU A 290 -12.39 -6.76 5.87
C GLU A 290 -11.23 -7.55 6.47
N VAL A 291 -10.78 -8.57 5.74
CA VAL A 291 -9.60 -9.35 6.09
C VAL A 291 -8.44 -8.89 5.23
N VAL A 292 -7.41 -8.39 5.88
CA VAL A 292 -6.14 -8.07 5.22
C VAL A 292 -5.31 -9.34 5.14
N MET A 293 -5.05 -9.75 3.92
CA MET A 293 -4.26 -10.92 3.58
C MET A 293 -2.89 -10.47 3.06
N ALA A 294 -1.82 -11.14 3.46
CA ALA A 294 -0.48 -10.82 3.00
C ALA A 294 0.27 -12.07 2.54
N ARG A 295 1.08 -11.90 1.51
CA ARG A 295 2.02 -12.89 1.02
C ARG A 295 3.42 -12.28 1.00
N SER A 296 4.37 -12.91 1.71
CA SER A 296 5.79 -12.58 1.64
C SER A 296 6.49 -13.56 0.71
N VAL A 297 7.27 -13.03 -0.22
CA VAL A 297 8.14 -13.85 -1.06
C VAL A 297 9.54 -13.76 -0.45
N TRP A 298 9.90 -14.76 0.35
CA TRP A 298 11.28 -14.90 0.84
C TRP A 298 12.19 -15.17 -0.35
N ARG A 299 12.71 -14.12 -0.97
CA ARG A 299 13.89 -14.27 -1.82
C ARG A 299 15.07 -14.33 -0.88
N ARG A 300 15.80 -15.45 -0.91
CA ARG A 300 17.22 -15.38 -0.50
C ARG A 300 17.82 -14.29 -1.37
N HIS A 301 18.09 -13.11 -0.81
CA HIS A 301 18.98 -12.19 -1.49
C HIS A 301 20.25 -13.00 -1.71
N ALA A 302 20.50 -13.43 -2.95
CA ALA A 302 21.87 -13.74 -3.33
C ALA A 302 22.66 -12.49 -2.89
N PRO A 303 23.69 -12.64 -2.08
CA PRO A 303 24.47 -11.51 -1.62
C PRO A 303 24.79 -10.71 -2.88
N GLN A 304 24.23 -9.50 -2.97
CA GLN A 304 24.58 -8.59 -4.05
C GLN A 304 26.09 -8.55 -3.96
N THR A 305 26.71 -9.03 -5.00
CA THR A 305 28.14 -9.15 -5.11
C THR A 305 28.75 -7.77 -4.92
N SER A 306 28.94 -7.35 -3.68
CA SER A 306 29.97 -6.39 -3.27
C SER A 306 31.35 -6.83 -3.79
N GLN A 307 31.49 -8.08 -4.20
CA GLN A 307 32.65 -8.63 -4.87
C GLN A 307 33.02 -7.94 -6.19
N VAL A 308 32.06 -7.39 -6.96
CA VAL A 308 32.42 -6.69 -8.21
C VAL A 308 32.99 -5.29 -7.91
N VAL A 309 32.48 -4.62 -6.88
CA VAL A 309 33.01 -3.32 -6.46
C VAL A 309 34.32 -3.52 -5.70
N SER A 310 34.43 -4.52 -4.80
CA SER A 310 35.68 -4.84 -4.12
C SER A 310 36.79 -5.27 -5.09
N ARG A 311 36.49 -6.14 -6.08
CA ARG A 311 37.49 -6.52 -7.09
C ARG A 311 37.94 -5.35 -7.97
N LYS A 312 37.04 -4.42 -8.32
CA LYS A 312 37.44 -3.20 -9.03
C LYS A 312 38.23 -2.25 -8.14
N LEU A 313 37.91 -2.11 -6.88
CA LEU A 313 38.68 -1.33 -5.91
C LEU A 313 40.05 -1.95 -5.61
N GLU A 314 40.12 -3.26 -5.43
CA GLU A 314 41.39 -3.99 -5.25
C GLU A 314 42.27 -3.94 -6.50
N ALA A 315 41.70 -4.02 -7.69
CA ALA A 315 42.42 -3.87 -8.94
C ALA A 315 42.97 -2.44 -9.13
N VAL A 316 42.24 -1.41 -8.69
CA VAL A 316 42.70 -0.02 -8.74
C VAL A 316 43.72 0.28 -7.64
N LEU A 317 43.53 -0.25 -6.43
CA LEU A 317 44.51 -0.11 -5.32
C LEU A 317 45.79 -0.91 -5.57
N GLY A 318 45.69 -2.09 -6.21
CA GLY A 318 46.87 -2.88 -6.61
C GLY A 318 47.71 -2.21 -7.69
N GLN A 319 47.14 -1.31 -8.52
CA GLN A 319 47.91 -0.49 -9.46
C GLN A 319 48.59 0.73 -8.84
N LEU A 320 48.20 1.13 -7.62
CA LEU A 320 48.73 2.29 -6.92
C LEU A 320 49.87 1.95 -5.94
N GLN A 321 50.25 0.68 -5.78
CA GLN A 321 51.38 0.25 -4.96
C GLN A 321 52.41 -0.50 -5.81
N PRO A 322 53.36 0.20 -6.43
CA PRO A 322 54.50 -0.48 -7.06
C PRO A 322 55.55 -0.83 -5.98
N GLY A 323 55.74 -2.11 -5.72
CA GLY A 323 57.01 -2.58 -5.19
C GLY A 323 57.11 -3.15 -3.78
N GLN A 324 56.10 -3.79 -3.22
CA GLN A 324 56.31 -4.65 -2.05
C GLN A 324 56.35 -6.13 -2.46
N LYS A 325 57.52 -6.74 -2.41
CA LYS A 325 57.72 -8.21 -2.51
C LYS A 325 57.08 -8.90 -1.29
N PRO A 326 56.38 -10.00 -1.47
CA PRO A 326 55.82 -10.75 -0.33
C PRO A 326 56.96 -11.32 0.53
N ILE A 327 56.88 -11.10 1.84
CA ILE A 327 57.76 -11.69 2.83
C ILE A 327 57.39 -13.16 2.97
N PRO A 328 58.29 -14.13 2.80
CA PRO A 328 58.00 -15.54 3.00
C PRO A 328 57.77 -15.84 4.47
N THR A 329 56.62 -16.48 4.78
CA THR A 329 56.28 -16.97 6.12
C THR A 329 57.19 -18.14 6.46
N PRO A 330 57.89 -18.17 7.63
CA PRO A 330 58.66 -19.32 8.02
C PRO A 330 57.76 -20.50 8.40
N LEU A 331 58.01 -21.66 7.79
CA LEU A 331 57.41 -22.92 8.18
C LEU A 331 57.91 -23.26 9.59
N GLY A 332 56.99 -23.18 10.57
CA GLY A 332 57.21 -23.72 11.92
C GLY A 332 57.24 -25.25 11.90
N ARG A 333 58.23 -25.76 12.61
CA ARG A 333 58.40 -27.21 12.93
C ARG A 333 57.28 -27.72 13.85
#